data_fa56134ac765c7939e8760031e57bd66
#
_entry.id   fa56134ac765c7939e8760031e57bd66
#
_cell.length_a   1.000
_cell.length_b   1.000
_cell.length_c   1.000
_cell.angle_alpha   90.00
_cell.angle_beta   90.00
_cell.angle_gamma   90.00
#
_symmetry.space_group_name_H-M   'P 1'
#
loop_
_entity.id
_entity.type
_entity.pdbx_description
1 polymer ?
#
loop_
_entity_poly.entity_id
_entity_poly.type
_entity_poly.pdbx_seq_one_letter_code
_entity_poly.pdbx_strand_id
1 'polypeptide(L)'
;MSDVVCHVCFRHCKLKEGDIGFCGARACRDGKSVCDNYGRITSIALDPVEKKPLARFMSGKMVLSVGSYGCNMNCPFCQNXSISRADAESVPWRYLAPDELAALAKARQPDGNIGVAFTFNEPMISWEYVRDAGAAVKAKGMANVVVTNGAVSQPVLEEVLPYIDAFNIDLKCFTAEGYKKLGGDFEMVLAFIAAAAKSAHVELTTLVVPGISDTEQQVRELASWVASLDRSIPLHITRFFPRGRYRDRQPTPVQTLYRLAEVAQEKLDTVIVGNV
;
A
#
# COMPACT_ATOMS: atom_id res chain seq x y z
N MET A 1 14.51 -22.65 22.74
CA MET A 1 14.38 -21.23 22.39
C MET A 1 12.92 -20.89 22.36
N SER A 2 12.53 -19.73 22.93
CA SER A 2 11.14 -19.32 22.97
C SER A 2 10.68 -18.82 21.63
N ASP A 3 9.41 -19.05 21.30
CA ASP A 3 8.78 -18.52 20.10
C ASP A 3 8.68 -17.00 20.24
N VAL A 4 8.79 -16.27 19.11
CA VAL A 4 8.55 -14.84 19.08
C VAL A 4 7.20 -14.56 18.39
N VAL A 5 6.47 -13.58 18.86
CA VAL A 5 5.25 -13.14 18.21
C VAL A 5 5.57 -11.89 17.39
N CYS A 6 5.22 -11.92 16.10
CA CYS A 6 5.38 -10.74 15.24
C CYS A 6 4.21 -9.79 15.47
N HIS A 7 4.48 -8.54 15.81
CA HIS A 7 3.45 -7.53 16.09
C HIS A 7 3.31 -6.48 15.00
N VAL A 8 3.84 -6.76 13.79
CA VAL A 8 3.77 -5.79 12.70
C VAL A 8 2.34 -5.62 12.18
N CYS A 9 1.56 -6.70 12.14
CA CYS A 9 0.20 -6.63 11.60
C CYS A 9 -0.76 -7.50 12.42
N PHE A 10 -2.02 -7.52 11.98
CA PHE A 10 -3.13 -8.22 12.65
C PHE A 10 -2.93 -9.73 12.77
N ARG A 11 -1.98 -10.33 12.06
CA ARG A 11 -1.81 -11.78 12.06
C ARG A 11 -1.13 -12.31 13.31
N HIS A 12 -0.29 -11.51 13.95
CA HIS A 12 0.43 -11.90 15.16
C HIS A 12 1.07 -13.29 15.04
N CYS A 13 1.80 -13.50 13.93
CA CYS A 13 2.43 -14.79 13.64
C CYS A 13 3.32 -15.21 14.78
N LYS A 14 3.18 -16.48 15.23
CA LYS A 14 4.07 -17.07 16.20
C LYS A 14 5.18 -17.78 15.42
N LEU A 15 6.42 -17.35 15.64
CA LEU A 15 7.55 -17.80 14.83
C LEU A 15 8.61 -18.43 15.71
N LYS A 16 9.05 -19.62 15.34
CA LYS A 16 10.23 -20.25 15.90
C LYS A 16 11.46 -19.79 15.13
N GLU A 17 12.64 -20.03 15.69
CA GLU A 17 13.88 -19.66 15.01
C GLU A 17 13.90 -20.24 13.59
N GLY A 18 14.10 -19.35 12.60
CA GLY A 18 14.14 -19.72 11.19
C GLY A 18 12.80 -19.64 10.47
N ASP A 19 11.67 -19.53 11.19
CA ASP A 19 10.35 -19.45 10.57
C ASP A 19 10.17 -18.13 9.82
N ILE A 20 9.42 -18.20 8.73
CA ILE A 20 8.98 -17.01 7.96
C ILE A 20 7.48 -16.87 8.20
N GLY A 21 7.03 -15.63 8.46
CA GLY A 21 5.62 -15.34 8.67
C GLY A 21 4.79 -15.43 7.40
N PHE A 22 3.48 -15.39 7.56
CA PHE A 22 2.52 -15.46 6.46
C PHE A 22 2.86 -14.51 5.30
N CYS A 23 3.39 -13.35 5.62
CA CYS A 23 3.65 -12.31 4.62
C CYS A 23 4.85 -12.61 3.71
N GLY A 24 5.69 -13.59 4.07
CA GLY A 24 6.88 -13.92 3.29
C GLY A 24 8.09 -13.02 3.56
N ALA A 25 7.94 -12.01 4.45
CA ALA A 25 8.96 -10.98 4.64
C ALA A 25 9.42 -10.83 6.10
N ARG A 26 8.64 -11.34 7.06
CA ARG A 26 9.03 -11.26 8.48
C ARG A 26 9.52 -12.64 8.91
N ALA A 27 10.63 -12.69 9.63
CA ALA A 27 11.22 -13.95 10.07
C ALA A 27 11.64 -13.88 11.53
N CYS A 28 11.85 -15.04 12.14
CA CYS A 28 12.49 -15.11 13.45
C CYS A 28 13.97 -15.41 13.26
N ARG A 29 14.81 -14.48 13.71
CA ARG A 29 16.28 -14.66 13.71
C ARG A 29 16.79 -14.25 15.09
N ASP A 30 17.53 -15.12 15.71
CA ASP A 30 18.08 -14.91 17.07
C ASP A 30 16.96 -14.52 18.05
N GLY A 31 15.81 -15.20 17.95
CA GLY A 31 14.68 -14.99 18.85
C GLY A 31 13.93 -13.66 18.67
N LYS A 32 14.13 -12.98 17.54
CA LYS A 32 13.50 -11.69 17.28
C LYS A 32 12.76 -11.73 15.94
N SER A 33 11.65 -10.94 15.86
CA SER A 33 10.96 -10.74 14.60
C SER A 33 11.71 -9.68 13.80
N VAL A 34 12.22 -10.04 12.63
CA VAL A 34 13.05 -9.16 11.81
C VAL A 34 12.49 -9.04 10.38
N CYS A 35 12.96 -8.03 9.69
CA CYS A 35 12.63 -7.78 8.29
C CYS A 35 13.58 -8.61 7.42
N ASP A 36 13.13 -9.80 7.02
CA ASP A 36 13.99 -10.74 6.28
C ASP A 36 14.22 -10.28 4.84
N ASN A 37 13.31 -9.47 4.28
CA ASN A 37 13.46 -8.95 2.92
C ASN A 37 14.06 -7.54 2.88
N TYR A 38 14.70 -7.09 3.95
CA TYR A 38 15.30 -5.77 4.04
C TYR A 38 16.24 -5.53 2.85
N GLY A 39 15.94 -4.50 2.06
CA GLY A 39 16.77 -4.11 0.93
C GLY A 39 16.71 -5.02 -0.29
N ARG A 40 15.88 -6.07 -0.25
CA ARG A 40 15.76 -7.01 -1.37
C ARG A 40 14.72 -6.49 -2.37
N ILE A 41 15.22 -5.88 -3.42
CA ILE A 41 14.38 -5.17 -4.41
C ILE A 41 14.09 -6.07 -5.60
N THR A 42 12.81 -6.27 -5.90
CA THR A 42 12.35 -7.07 -7.04
C THR A 42 11.97 -6.20 -8.23
N SER A 43 11.60 -4.94 -7.97
CA SER A 43 10.98 -4.09 -9.00
C SER A 43 11.42 -2.65 -8.80
N ILE A 44 11.77 -2.00 -9.90
CA ILE A 44 12.13 -0.58 -9.87
C ILE A 44 11.69 0.05 -11.21
N ALA A 45 11.07 1.23 -11.15
CA ALA A 45 10.60 1.92 -12.34
C ALA A 45 10.42 3.41 -12.04
N LEU A 46 10.70 4.25 -13.04
CA LEU A 46 10.38 5.68 -12.92
C LEU A 46 8.98 5.89 -13.50
N ASP A 47 8.04 6.26 -12.67
CA ASP A 47 6.61 6.37 -13.02
C ASP A 47 6.08 7.78 -12.80
N PRO A 48 5.04 8.19 -13.54
CA PRO A 48 4.30 9.40 -13.16
C PRO A 48 3.72 9.26 -11.75
N VAL A 49 3.70 10.35 -11.00
CA VAL A 49 3.14 10.37 -9.64
C VAL A 49 1.69 9.90 -9.66
N GLU A 50 0.94 10.26 -10.70
CA GLU A 50 -0.48 9.88 -10.84
C GLU A 50 -0.68 8.36 -10.91
N LYS A 51 0.36 7.62 -11.27
CA LYS A 51 0.31 6.16 -11.31
C LYS A 51 0.37 5.53 -9.91
N LYS A 52 0.66 6.34 -8.89
CA LYS A 52 0.66 5.90 -7.47
C LYS A 52 -0.63 6.28 -6.76
N PRO A 53 -1.74 6.28 -7.41
CA PRO A 53 -2.88 7.18 -7.52
C PRO A 53 -2.80 8.36 -6.55
N LEU A 54 -1.98 9.36 -6.95
CA LEU A 54 -1.88 10.63 -6.24
C LEU A 54 -2.19 11.73 -7.24
N ALA A 55 -3.34 12.37 -7.06
CA ALA A 55 -3.82 13.41 -7.97
C ALA A 55 -3.56 14.82 -7.44
N ARG A 56 -3.36 14.94 -6.14
CA ARG A 56 -3.19 16.22 -5.46
C ARG A 56 -1.85 16.34 -4.74
N PHE A 57 -0.85 15.59 -5.20
CA PHE A 57 0.49 15.63 -4.64
C PHE A 57 1.51 15.68 -5.77
N MET A 58 2.18 16.82 -5.93
CA MET A 58 3.24 17.03 -6.92
C MET A 58 2.85 16.55 -8.32
N SER A 59 1.65 16.92 -8.74
CA SER A 59 1.08 16.48 -10.02
C SER A 59 1.96 16.85 -11.20
N GLY A 60 2.05 15.93 -12.17
CA GLY A 60 2.84 16.15 -13.37
C GLY A 60 4.30 15.76 -13.22
N LYS A 61 4.71 15.33 -12.06
CA LYS A 61 6.10 14.90 -11.81
C LYS A 61 6.21 13.38 -11.88
N MET A 62 7.45 12.91 -11.78
CA MET A 62 7.78 11.48 -11.76
C MET A 62 8.18 11.06 -10.35
N VAL A 63 8.15 9.76 -10.08
CA VAL A 63 8.61 9.20 -8.82
C VAL A 63 9.28 7.84 -9.09
N LEU A 64 10.40 7.59 -8.44
CA LEU A 64 11.11 6.31 -8.57
C LEU A 64 10.38 5.28 -7.71
N SER A 65 9.68 4.35 -8.37
CA SER A 65 8.90 3.30 -7.68
C SER A 65 9.78 2.11 -7.39
N VAL A 66 9.74 1.62 -6.15
CA VAL A 66 10.49 0.42 -5.76
C VAL A 66 9.59 -0.54 -5.00
N GLY A 67 9.85 -1.83 -5.18
CA GLY A 67 9.14 -2.87 -4.46
C GLY A 67 10.02 -4.05 -4.15
N SER A 68 9.57 -4.84 -3.21
CA SER A 68 10.21 -6.06 -2.78
C SER A 68 9.25 -7.24 -3.05
N TYR A 69 9.17 -8.18 -2.13
CA TYR A 69 8.22 -9.28 -2.20
C TYR A 69 7.50 -9.40 -0.85
N GLY A 70 6.35 -10.09 -0.89
CA GLY A 70 5.59 -10.35 0.32
C GLY A 70 4.42 -9.41 0.52
N CYS A 71 3.40 -9.91 1.20
CA CYS A 71 2.21 -9.13 1.56
C CYS A 71 1.46 -9.84 2.68
N ASN A 72 0.95 -9.07 3.64
CA ASN A 72 0.21 -9.63 4.77
C ASN A 72 -1.27 -9.92 4.45
N MET A 73 -1.75 -9.51 3.26
CA MET A 73 -3.11 -9.84 2.79
C MET A 73 -3.07 -10.91 1.71
N ASN A 74 -4.24 -11.41 1.33
CA ASN A 74 -4.35 -12.51 0.35
C ASN A 74 -5.49 -12.26 -0.64
N CYS A 75 -5.51 -11.05 -1.18
CA CYS A 75 -6.58 -10.61 -2.08
C CYS A 75 -6.64 -11.51 -3.32
N PRO A 76 -7.82 -12.04 -3.65
CA PRO A 76 -7.91 -12.95 -4.80
C PRO A 76 -7.69 -12.27 -6.16
N PHE A 77 -7.84 -10.95 -6.20
CA PHE A 77 -7.69 -10.17 -7.43
C PHE A 77 -6.32 -9.49 -7.53
N CYS A 78 -5.33 -9.90 -6.72
CA CYS A 78 -4.04 -9.21 -6.69
C CYS A 78 -3.38 -9.27 -8.06
N GLN A 79 -3.04 -8.10 -8.62
CA GLN A 79 -2.37 -8.03 -9.92
C GLN A 79 -0.88 -8.33 -9.80
N ASN A 80 -0.34 -8.28 -8.61
CA ASN A 80 1.08 -8.53 -8.35
C ASN A 80 1.31 -9.84 -7.62
N UNK A 81 0.62 -10.84 -7.79
CA UNK A 81 0.66 -11.97 -7.26
C UNK A 81 1.83 -12.52 -7.18
N SER A 82 2.61 -12.39 -8.32
CA SER A 82 3.90 -13.08 -8.41
C SER A 82 4.92 -12.65 -7.36
N ILE A 83 4.85 -11.38 -6.96
CA ILE A 83 5.74 -10.90 -5.91
C ILE A 83 5.05 -10.84 -4.55
N SER A 84 3.74 -10.62 -4.49
CA SER A 84 3.08 -10.48 -3.19
C SER A 84 2.96 -11.80 -2.43
N ARG A 85 3.02 -12.93 -3.14
CA ARG A 85 3.01 -14.25 -2.50
C ARG A 85 4.35 -14.97 -2.65
N ALA A 86 5.40 -14.23 -2.95
CA ALA A 86 6.75 -14.77 -3.12
C ALA A 86 7.54 -14.73 -1.82
N ASP A 87 8.66 -15.43 -1.86
CA ASP A 87 9.69 -15.40 -0.83
C ASP A 87 11.07 -15.25 -1.50
N ALA A 88 12.11 -15.27 -0.73
CA ALA A 88 13.46 -15.01 -1.20
C ALA A 88 13.95 -15.99 -2.25
N GLU A 89 13.39 -17.20 -2.29
CA GLU A 89 13.83 -18.26 -3.19
C GLU A 89 13.03 -18.32 -4.48
N SER A 90 11.82 -17.73 -4.45
CA SER A 90 10.87 -17.89 -5.56
C SER A 90 10.85 -16.70 -6.52
N VAL A 91 11.54 -15.60 -6.21
CA VAL A 91 11.55 -14.42 -7.08
C VAL A 91 12.96 -13.81 -7.11
N PRO A 92 13.45 -13.40 -8.29
CA PRO A 92 14.75 -12.74 -8.31
C PRO A 92 14.71 -11.37 -7.63
N TRP A 93 15.76 -11.06 -6.90
CA TRP A 93 15.91 -9.78 -6.23
C TRP A 93 17.38 -9.38 -6.21
N ARG A 94 17.62 -8.10 -6.02
CA ARG A 94 18.98 -7.64 -5.74
C ARG A 94 18.94 -6.73 -4.51
N TYR A 95 20.03 -6.75 -3.75
CA TYR A 95 20.13 -5.91 -2.57
C TYR A 95 20.41 -4.45 -2.96
N LEU A 96 19.69 -3.54 -2.33
CA LEU A 96 19.88 -2.11 -2.55
C LEU A 96 19.86 -1.42 -1.18
N ALA A 97 21.02 -0.99 -0.73
CA ALA A 97 21.13 -0.31 0.57
C ALA A 97 20.33 1.00 0.55
N PRO A 98 19.86 1.49 1.71
CA PRO A 98 19.13 2.76 1.75
C PRO A 98 19.86 3.91 1.04
N ASP A 99 21.15 4.08 1.26
CA ASP A 99 21.90 5.15 0.60
C ASP A 99 22.01 4.97 -0.91
N GLU A 100 22.07 3.70 -1.36
CA GLU A 100 22.10 3.41 -2.79
C GLU A 100 20.77 3.76 -3.46
N LEU A 101 19.66 3.47 -2.81
CA LEU A 101 18.35 3.85 -3.32
C LEU A 101 18.22 5.37 -3.40
N ALA A 102 18.65 6.06 -2.35
CA ALA A 102 18.60 7.52 -2.34
C ALA A 102 19.45 8.11 -3.46
N ALA A 103 20.63 7.53 -3.72
CA ALA A 103 21.52 7.98 -4.80
C ALA A 103 20.87 7.76 -6.17
N LEU A 104 20.22 6.60 -6.37
CA LEU A 104 19.50 6.34 -7.62
C LEU A 104 18.36 7.34 -7.84
N ALA A 105 17.62 7.65 -6.77
CA ALA A 105 16.54 8.62 -6.86
C ALA A 105 17.07 10.01 -7.22
N LYS A 106 18.16 10.41 -6.60
CA LYS A 106 18.79 11.71 -6.86
C LYS A 106 19.28 11.81 -8.31
N ALA A 107 19.85 10.74 -8.84
CA ALA A 107 20.34 10.68 -10.21
C ALA A 107 19.22 10.86 -11.24
N ARG A 108 17.96 10.55 -10.88
CA ARG A 108 16.82 10.70 -11.77
C ARG A 108 16.11 12.04 -11.60
N GLN A 109 16.60 12.91 -10.75
CA GLN A 109 15.99 14.24 -10.54
C GLN A 109 15.89 15.05 -11.84
N PRO A 110 16.91 15.03 -12.73
CA PRO A 110 16.77 15.73 -14.02
C PRO A 110 15.61 15.24 -14.88
N ASP A 111 15.15 14.01 -14.65
CA ASP A 111 14.00 13.44 -15.38
C ASP A 111 12.67 13.75 -14.72
N GLY A 112 12.65 14.67 -13.76
CA GLY A 112 11.45 15.08 -13.06
C GLY A 112 11.14 14.26 -11.81
N ASN A 113 12.07 13.41 -11.37
CA ASN A 113 11.87 12.57 -10.19
C ASN A 113 11.81 13.38 -8.91
N ILE A 114 10.76 13.17 -8.10
CA ILE A 114 10.57 13.86 -6.81
C ILE A 114 11.18 13.08 -5.65
N GLY A 115 11.44 11.78 -5.83
CA GLY A 115 11.93 10.93 -4.75
C GLY A 115 11.55 9.48 -4.97
N VAL A 116 11.09 8.81 -3.93
CA VAL A 116 10.84 7.36 -3.97
C VAL A 116 9.39 7.05 -3.59
N ALA A 117 8.79 6.11 -4.31
CA ALA A 117 7.52 5.51 -3.92
C ALA A 117 7.76 4.04 -3.57
N PHE A 118 7.48 3.68 -2.32
CA PHE A 118 7.55 2.30 -1.85
C PHE A 118 6.21 1.63 -2.20
N THR A 119 6.23 0.63 -3.08
CA THR A 119 5.02 0.14 -3.73
C THR A 119 5.21 -1.28 -4.29
N PHE A 120 4.34 -1.72 -5.19
CA PHE A 120 4.32 -3.01 -5.92
C PHE A 120 3.88 -4.18 -5.05
N ASN A 121 4.55 -4.46 -3.93
CA ASN A 121 4.12 -5.41 -2.90
C ASN A 121 3.60 -4.59 -1.71
N GLU A 122 3.46 -5.18 -0.52
CA GLU A 122 3.10 -4.38 0.66
C GLU A 122 4.36 -3.85 1.33
N PRO A 123 4.65 -2.56 1.22
CA PRO A 123 5.89 -2.04 1.79
C PRO A 123 5.93 -1.98 3.31
N MET A 124 4.78 -1.89 3.98
CA MET A 124 4.78 -1.65 5.43
C MET A 124 5.15 -2.90 6.25
N ILE A 125 5.12 -4.10 5.64
CA ILE A 125 5.64 -5.28 6.35
C ILE A 125 7.18 -5.20 6.47
N SER A 126 7.80 -4.32 5.68
CA SER A 126 9.24 -4.08 5.67
C SER A 126 9.52 -2.65 6.14
N TRP A 127 8.80 -2.24 7.18
CA TRP A 127 8.81 -0.86 7.64
C TRP A 127 10.22 -0.36 7.98
N GLU A 128 11.10 -1.24 8.44
CA GLU A 128 12.48 -0.85 8.77
C GLU A 128 13.19 -0.31 7.53
N TYR A 129 13.00 -0.97 6.39
CA TYR A 129 13.60 -0.50 5.14
C TYR A 129 12.96 0.81 4.67
N VAL A 130 11.63 0.91 4.79
CA VAL A 130 10.92 2.14 4.41
C VAL A 130 11.44 3.31 5.26
N ARG A 131 11.58 3.09 6.57
CA ARG A 131 12.11 4.12 7.47
C ARG A 131 13.53 4.52 7.08
N ASP A 132 14.43 3.55 6.93
CA ASP A 132 15.84 3.83 6.71
C ASP A 132 16.09 4.44 5.33
N ALA A 133 15.48 3.87 4.30
CA ALA A 133 15.60 4.42 2.94
C ALA A 133 14.89 5.76 2.83
N GLY A 134 13.72 5.89 3.49
CA GLY A 134 13.00 7.16 3.52
C GLY A 134 13.84 8.27 4.14
N ALA A 135 14.55 7.97 5.24
CA ALA A 135 15.44 8.94 5.87
C ALA A 135 16.57 9.35 4.92
N ALA A 136 17.15 8.39 4.19
CA ALA A 136 18.24 8.68 3.25
C ALA A 136 17.75 9.55 2.08
N VAL A 137 16.56 9.27 1.57
CA VAL A 137 15.94 10.04 0.47
C VAL A 137 15.66 11.47 0.95
N LYS A 138 15.09 11.61 2.15
CA LYS A 138 14.75 12.91 2.71
C LYS A 138 16.02 13.74 2.95
N ALA A 139 17.10 13.09 3.37
CA ALA A 139 18.40 13.78 3.57
C ALA A 139 18.95 14.37 2.27
N LYS A 140 18.50 13.89 1.11
CA LYS A 140 18.88 14.45 -0.18
C LYS A 140 17.86 15.48 -0.69
N GLY A 141 16.94 15.91 0.16
CA GLY A 141 15.96 16.93 -0.18
C GLY A 141 14.83 16.46 -1.06
N MET A 142 14.53 15.15 -1.03
CA MET A 142 13.49 14.58 -1.88
C MET A 142 12.34 14.02 -1.07
N ALA A 143 11.27 13.60 -1.75
CA ALA A 143 10.02 13.18 -1.13
C ALA A 143 9.88 11.66 -1.12
N ASN A 144 9.09 11.18 -0.16
CA ASN A 144 8.76 9.76 -0.05
C ASN A 144 7.26 9.54 -0.11
N VAL A 145 6.86 8.56 -0.89
CA VAL A 145 5.48 8.12 -1.05
C VAL A 145 5.38 6.65 -0.65
N VAL A 146 4.29 6.29 0.04
CA VAL A 146 4.01 4.88 0.34
C VAL A 146 2.64 4.52 -0.24
N VAL A 147 2.60 3.44 -1.02
CA VAL A 147 1.34 2.87 -1.51
C VAL A 147 1.12 1.59 -0.73
N THR A 148 0.08 1.54 0.09
CA THR A 148 -0.06 0.49 1.10
C THR A 148 -1.50 0.03 1.27
N ASN A 149 -1.66 -1.19 1.77
CA ASN A 149 -2.97 -1.69 2.17
C ASN A 149 -3.37 -1.22 3.58
N GLY A 150 -2.46 -0.57 4.31
CA GLY A 150 -2.76 0.01 5.63
C GLY A 150 -2.99 -0.99 6.75
N ALA A 151 -2.77 -2.27 6.52
CA ALA A 151 -3.12 -3.29 7.52
C ALA A 151 -1.94 -3.63 8.44
N VAL A 152 -1.33 -2.59 9.01
CA VAL A 152 -0.25 -2.75 9.99
C VAL A 152 -0.58 -1.94 11.25
N SER A 153 0.13 -2.25 12.34
CA SER A 153 -0.15 -1.67 13.64
C SER A 153 0.26 -0.20 13.73
N GLN A 154 -0.33 0.53 14.69
CA GLN A 154 -0.02 1.94 14.91
C GLN A 154 1.47 2.18 15.22
N PRO A 155 2.11 1.39 16.09
CA PRO A 155 3.55 1.60 16.32
C PRO A 155 4.39 1.49 15.04
N VAL A 156 4.00 0.62 14.10
CA VAL A 156 4.71 0.48 12.82
C VAL A 156 4.54 1.76 11.98
N LEU A 157 3.32 2.27 11.90
CA LEU A 157 3.08 3.53 11.19
C LEU A 157 3.91 4.67 11.80
N GLU A 158 3.93 4.76 13.13
CA GLU A 158 4.67 5.82 13.83
C GLU A 158 6.17 5.82 13.50
N GLU A 159 6.73 4.63 13.24
CA GLU A 159 8.15 4.52 12.90
C GLU A 159 8.48 5.15 11.55
N VAL A 160 7.55 5.15 10.61
CA VAL A 160 7.83 5.67 9.27
C VAL A 160 7.29 7.10 9.05
N LEU A 161 6.28 7.52 9.82
CA LEU A 161 5.62 8.81 9.60
C LEU A 161 6.58 10.00 9.47
N PRO A 162 7.66 10.10 10.27
CA PRO A 162 8.54 11.27 10.13
C PRO A 162 9.18 11.41 8.75
N TYR A 163 9.21 10.35 7.96
CA TYR A 163 9.93 10.31 6.69
C TYR A 163 9.00 10.27 5.47
N ILE A 164 7.68 10.14 5.67
CA ILE A 164 6.75 9.94 4.55
C ILE A 164 5.94 11.21 4.33
N ASP A 165 5.93 11.69 3.07
CA ASP A 165 5.22 12.90 2.68
C ASP A 165 3.79 12.61 2.23
N ALA A 166 3.58 11.47 1.58
CA ALA A 166 2.26 11.13 1.05
C ALA A 166 2.02 9.62 1.08
N PHE A 167 0.77 9.26 1.34
CA PHE A 167 0.30 7.86 1.24
C PHE A 167 -0.82 7.78 0.22
N ASN A 168 -0.81 6.72 -0.60
CA ASN A 168 -2.03 6.23 -1.19
C ASN A 168 -2.37 4.94 -0.44
N ILE A 169 -3.54 4.90 0.19
CA ILE A 169 -3.94 3.76 1.01
C ILE A 169 -5.14 3.07 0.36
N ASP A 170 -5.01 1.79 0.12
CA ASP A 170 -6.11 0.99 -0.40
C ASP A 170 -7.18 0.79 0.69
N LEU A 171 -8.36 1.34 0.46
CA LEU A 171 -9.53 1.03 1.26
C LEU A 171 -10.39 0.11 0.39
N LYS A 172 -10.17 -1.19 0.54
CA LYS A 172 -10.56 -2.18 -0.47
C LYS A 172 -12.05 -2.49 -0.48
N CYS A 173 -12.71 -2.29 0.65
CA CYS A 173 -14.17 -2.40 0.80
C CYS A 173 -14.52 -1.79 2.16
N PHE A 174 -15.81 -1.74 2.48
CA PHE A 174 -16.19 -1.06 3.72
C PHE A 174 -17.01 -1.96 4.62
N THR A 175 -16.56 -3.21 4.80
CA THR A 175 -17.16 -4.14 5.77
C THR A 175 -16.08 -5.03 6.35
N ALA A 176 -16.27 -5.43 7.61
CA ALA A 176 -15.38 -6.38 8.28
C ALA A 176 -15.39 -7.73 7.56
N GLU A 177 -16.56 -8.17 7.11
CA GLU A 177 -16.69 -9.43 6.39
C GLU A 177 -15.91 -9.41 5.06
N GLY A 178 -16.01 -8.29 4.33
CA GLY A 178 -15.25 -8.13 3.10
C GLY A 178 -13.77 -8.21 3.34
N TYR A 179 -13.28 -7.50 4.35
CA TYR A 179 -11.85 -7.54 4.69
C TYR A 179 -11.40 -8.94 5.09
N LYS A 180 -12.23 -9.67 5.82
CA LYS A 180 -11.91 -11.05 6.21
C LYS A 180 -11.73 -11.92 4.96
N LYS A 181 -12.59 -11.75 3.95
CA LYS A 181 -12.48 -12.49 2.68
C LYS A 181 -11.18 -12.14 1.94
N LEU A 182 -10.67 -10.92 2.12
CA LEU A 182 -9.42 -10.48 1.50
C LEU A 182 -8.19 -10.85 2.34
N GLY A 183 -8.41 -11.49 3.49
CA GLY A 183 -7.32 -11.84 4.40
C GLY A 183 -6.73 -10.63 5.10
N GLY A 184 -7.54 -9.63 5.40
CA GLY A 184 -7.13 -8.39 6.04
C GLY A 184 -7.91 -8.11 7.32
N ASP A 185 -7.73 -6.92 7.86
CA ASP A 185 -8.38 -6.48 9.10
C ASP A 185 -8.93 -5.07 8.91
N PHE A 186 -10.26 -4.97 8.91
CA PHE A 186 -10.95 -3.71 8.61
C PHE A 186 -10.61 -2.60 9.60
N GLU A 187 -10.70 -2.92 10.90
CA GLU A 187 -10.47 -1.91 11.94
C GLU A 187 -9.03 -1.37 11.91
N MET A 188 -8.07 -2.25 11.65
CA MET A 188 -6.67 -1.85 11.58
C MET A 188 -6.43 -0.88 10.42
N VAL A 189 -7.04 -1.14 9.26
CA VAL A 189 -6.91 -0.25 8.10
C VAL A 189 -7.55 1.11 8.39
N LEU A 190 -8.74 1.14 9.00
CA LEU A 190 -9.38 2.41 9.35
C LEU A 190 -8.52 3.22 10.31
N ALA A 191 -7.94 2.57 11.31
CA ALA A 191 -7.07 3.25 12.28
C ALA A 191 -5.82 3.80 11.60
N PHE A 192 -5.24 3.05 10.66
CA PHE A 192 -4.07 3.49 9.91
C PHE A 192 -4.40 4.76 9.09
N ILE A 193 -5.52 4.73 8.37
CA ILE A 193 -5.94 5.88 7.54
C ILE A 193 -6.13 7.12 8.43
N ALA A 194 -6.86 6.96 9.53
CA ALA A 194 -7.15 8.09 10.41
C ALA A 194 -5.86 8.70 10.97
N ALA A 195 -4.91 7.87 11.38
CA ALA A 195 -3.64 8.36 11.94
C ALA A 195 -2.76 9.00 10.86
N ALA A 196 -2.64 8.37 9.68
CA ALA A 196 -1.82 8.91 8.61
C ALA A 196 -2.34 10.26 8.13
N ALA A 197 -3.66 10.43 8.06
CA ALA A 197 -4.27 11.66 7.57
C ALA A 197 -3.96 12.88 8.46
N LYS A 198 -3.60 12.65 9.72
CA LYS A 198 -3.24 13.75 10.62
C LYS A 198 -1.84 14.31 10.36
N SER A 199 -0.98 13.54 9.70
CA SER A 199 0.45 13.87 9.63
C SER A 199 1.02 13.92 8.22
N ALA A 200 0.31 13.41 7.22
CA ALA A 200 0.80 13.33 5.84
C ALA A 200 -0.33 13.60 4.87
N HIS A 201 0.05 13.83 3.62
CA HIS A 201 -0.94 13.89 2.55
C HIS A 201 -1.47 12.47 2.32
N VAL A 202 -2.78 12.30 2.33
CA VAL A 202 -3.40 10.99 2.14
C VAL A 202 -4.39 11.06 0.98
N GLU A 203 -4.31 10.08 0.07
CA GLU A 203 -5.34 9.80 -0.90
C GLU A 203 -5.71 8.33 -0.76
N LEU A 204 -6.95 7.99 -1.05
CA LEU A 204 -7.44 6.62 -0.90
C LEU A 204 -7.80 6.02 -2.26
N THR A 205 -7.66 4.72 -2.38
CA THR A 205 -8.07 4.00 -3.59
C THR A 205 -8.99 2.84 -3.20
N THR A 206 -10.15 2.78 -3.86
CA THR A 206 -11.02 1.62 -3.79
C THR A 206 -11.10 0.99 -5.17
N LEU A 207 -10.56 -0.21 -5.31
CA LEU A 207 -10.76 -1.01 -6.52
C LEU A 207 -12.16 -1.60 -6.44
N VAL A 208 -12.99 -1.26 -7.41
CA VAL A 208 -14.39 -1.71 -7.42
C VAL A 208 -14.44 -3.11 -8.03
N VAL A 209 -14.63 -4.11 -7.17
CA VAL A 209 -14.65 -5.51 -7.57
C VAL A 209 -16.08 -6.05 -7.41
N PRO A 210 -16.70 -6.55 -8.48
CA PRO A 210 -18.07 -7.06 -8.38
C PRO A 210 -18.21 -8.11 -7.26
N GLY A 211 -19.20 -7.90 -6.40
CA GLY A 211 -19.49 -8.79 -5.28
C GLY A 211 -18.67 -8.52 -4.03
N ILE A 212 -17.78 -7.53 -4.07
CA ILE A 212 -16.94 -7.19 -2.90
C ILE A 212 -17.13 -5.72 -2.51
N SER A 213 -16.98 -4.81 -3.47
CA SER A 213 -16.94 -3.38 -3.18
C SER A 213 -17.80 -2.56 -4.16
N ASP A 214 -18.78 -3.17 -4.81
CA ASP A 214 -19.48 -2.53 -5.92
C ASP A 214 -20.92 -2.05 -5.59
N THR A 215 -21.32 -2.04 -4.31
CA THR A 215 -22.67 -1.56 -3.98
C THR A 215 -22.68 -0.07 -3.62
N GLU A 216 -23.76 0.61 -3.99
CA GLU A 216 -23.94 2.02 -3.65
C GLU A 216 -23.94 2.25 -2.16
N GLN A 217 -24.61 1.38 -1.39
CA GLN A 217 -24.66 1.54 0.06
C GLN A 217 -23.27 1.48 0.67
N GLN A 218 -22.47 0.53 0.24
CA GLN A 218 -21.13 0.39 0.78
C GLN A 218 -20.26 1.61 0.47
N VAL A 219 -20.35 2.12 -0.77
CA VAL A 219 -19.59 3.32 -1.17
C VAL A 219 -20.09 4.55 -0.41
N ARG A 220 -21.41 4.65 -0.18
CA ARG A 220 -21.95 5.77 0.59
C ARG A 220 -21.41 5.76 2.02
N GLU A 221 -21.38 4.60 2.66
CA GLU A 221 -20.83 4.46 4.01
C GLU A 221 -19.33 4.78 4.05
N LEU A 222 -18.60 4.28 3.05
CA LEU A 222 -17.16 4.54 2.92
C LEU A 222 -16.91 6.04 2.78
N ALA A 223 -17.61 6.69 1.87
CA ALA A 223 -17.42 8.12 1.62
C ALA A 223 -17.81 8.94 2.85
N SER A 224 -18.86 8.55 3.55
CA SER A 224 -19.28 9.24 4.79
C SER A 224 -18.20 9.13 5.86
N TRP A 225 -17.61 7.96 6.01
CA TRP A 225 -16.54 7.76 6.98
C TRP A 225 -15.31 8.60 6.63
N VAL A 226 -14.91 8.58 5.37
CA VAL A 226 -13.76 9.36 4.92
C VAL A 226 -14.01 10.86 5.16
N ALA A 227 -15.21 11.33 4.82
CA ALA A 227 -15.59 12.74 5.00
C ALA A 227 -15.58 13.12 6.49
N SER A 228 -15.87 12.18 7.40
CA SER A 228 -15.82 12.45 8.83
C SER A 228 -14.39 12.72 9.31
N LEU A 229 -13.38 12.21 8.59
CA LEU A 229 -11.99 12.53 8.86
C LEU A 229 -11.63 13.88 8.21
N ASP A 230 -11.88 14.00 6.91
CA ASP A 230 -11.58 15.21 6.13
C ASP A 230 -12.21 15.03 4.75
N ARG A 231 -13.20 15.84 4.42
CA ARG A 231 -13.90 15.71 3.14
C ARG A 231 -13.00 16.05 1.93
N SER A 232 -11.85 16.65 2.17
CA SER A 232 -10.92 16.97 1.07
C SER A 232 -10.00 15.81 0.69
N ILE A 233 -10.02 14.69 1.41
CA ILE A 233 -9.23 13.51 1.06
C ILE A 233 -9.71 12.99 -0.30
N PRO A 234 -8.85 12.95 -1.33
CA PRO A 234 -9.26 12.41 -2.62
C PRO A 234 -9.50 10.89 -2.55
N LEU A 235 -10.58 10.48 -3.21
CA LEU A 235 -10.91 9.05 -3.33
C LEU A 235 -10.82 8.65 -4.80
N HIS A 236 -9.98 7.67 -5.09
CA HIS A 236 -9.83 7.07 -6.41
C HIS A 236 -10.72 5.84 -6.47
N ILE A 237 -11.67 5.83 -7.39
CA ILE A 237 -12.54 4.69 -7.65
C ILE A 237 -12.04 4.06 -8.95
N THR A 238 -11.44 2.88 -8.85
CA THR A 238 -10.73 2.29 -9.98
C THR A 238 -11.39 1.00 -10.45
N ARG A 239 -11.27 0.75 -11.75
CA ARG A 239 -11.89 -0.38 -12.40
C ARG A 239 -11.08 -1.67 -12.18
N PHE A 240 -11.79 -2.71 -11.78
CA PHE A 240 -11.20 -4.04 -11.70
C PHE A 240 -11.12 -4.67 -13.09
N PHE A 241 -9.98 -5.27 -13.39
CA PHE A 241 -9.78 -6.15 -14.53
C PHE A 241 -9.39 -7.53 -14.01
N PRO A 242 -9.79 -8.61 -14.71
CA PRO A 242 -9.51 -9.97 -14.26
C PRO A 242 -8.03 -10.21 -14.00
N ARG A 243 -7.70 -10.61 -12.77
CA ARG A 243 -6.32 -10.90 -12.33
C ARG A 243 -6.34 -11.93 -11.21
N GLY A 244 -5.20 -12.52 -10.96
CA GLY A 244 -5.00 -13.43 -9.85
C GLY A 244 -5.96 -14.62 -9.92
N ARG A 245 -6.58 -14.94 -8.79
CA ARG A 245 -7.60 -16.01 -8.73
C ARG A 245 -8.94 -15.60 -9.34
N TYR A 246 -9.09 -14.30 -9.71
CA TYR A 246 -10.30 -13.76 -10.33
C TYR A 246 -10.13 -13.55 -11.85
N ARG A 247 -9.19 -14.28 -12.46
CA ARG A 247 -8.90 -14.13 -13.88
C ARG A 247 -10.05 -14.54 -14.81
N ASP A 248 -10.99 -15.33 -14.28
CA ASP A 248 -12.13 -15.81 -15.06
C ASP A 248 -13.40 -14.96 -14.88
N ARG A 249 -13.26 -13.82 -14.17
CA ARG A 249 -14.40 -12.92 -13.96
C ARG A 249 -14.44 -11.85 -15.05
N GLN A 250 -15.55 -11.12 -15.10
CA GLN A 250 -15.67 -10.00 -16.02
C GLN A 250 -15.14 -8.72 -15.36
N PRO A 251 -14.59 -7.80 -16.14
CA PRO A 251 -14.22 -6.47 -15.57
C PRO A 251 -15.47 -5.76 -15.08
N THR A 252 -15.29 -4.88 -14.12
CA THR A 252 -16.39 -4.06 -13.62
C THR A 252 -16.95 -3.21 -14.75
N PRO A 253 -18.28 -3.18 -14.93
CA PRO A 253 -18.85 -2.30 -15.96
C PRO A 253 -18.47 -0.83 -15.68
N VAL A 254 -18.13 -0.11 -16.75
CA VAL A 254 -17.71 1.29 -16.62
C VAL A 254 -18.81 2.14 -15.98
N GLN A 255 -20.08 1.87 -16.33
CA GLN A 255 -21.21 2.62 -15.78
C GLN A 255 -21.28 2.48 -14.24
N THR A 256 -20.94 1.29 -13.72
CA THR A 256 -20.91 1.07 -12.27
C THR A 256 -19.92 2.05 -11.62
N LEU A 257 -18.74 2.23 -12.22
CA LEU A 257 -17.72 3.13 -11.65
C LEU A 257 -18.24 4.56 -11.59
N TYR A 258 -18.84 5.04 -12.68
CA TYR A 258 -19.35 6.42 -12.71
C TYR A 258 -20.52 6.61 -11.75
N ARG A 259 -21.38 5.59 -11.61
CA ARG A 259 -22.47 5.65 -10.64
C ARG A 259 -21.94 5.73 -9.20
N LEU A 260 -20.95 4.88 -8.88
CA LEU A 260 -20.37 4.89 -7.54
C LEU A 260 -19.61 6.18 -7.25
N ALA A 261 -18.99 6.77 -8.29
CA ALA A 261 -18.33 8.07 -8.14
C ALA A 261 -19.35 9.14 -7.78
N GLU A 262 -20.52 9.13 -8.43
CA GLU A 262 -21.59 10.09 -8.10
C GLU A 262 -22.01 9.95 -6.63
N VAL A 263 -22.14 8.70 -6.15
CA VAL A 263 -22.51 8.45 -4.76
C VAL A 263 -21.45 9.04 -3.81
N ALA A 264 -20.17 8.77 -4.09
CA ALA A 264 -19.09 9.28 -3.26
C ALA A 264 -19.00 10.81 -3.28
N GLN A 265 -19.31 11.44 -4.41
CA GLN A 265 -19.29 12.90 -4.56
C GLN A 265 -20.32 13.59 -3.69
N GLU A 266 -21.33 12.88 -3.21
CA GLU A 266 -22.28 13.45 -2.26
C GLU A 266 -21.59 13.87 -0.96
N LYS A 267 -20.45 13.25 -0.63
CA LYS A 267 -19.74 13.47 0.65
C LYS A 267 -18.34 14.04 0.49
N LEU A 268 -17.67 13.75 -0.63
CA LEU A 268 -16.25 14.08 -0.80
C LEU A 268 -16.05 15.11 -1.92
N ASP A 269 -15.08 16.00 -1.71
CA ASP A 269 -14.80 17.08 -2.66
C ASP A 269 -14.14 16.58 -3.95
N THR A 270 -13.33 15.52 -3.86
CA THR A 270 -12.56 15.02 -5.00
C THR A 270 -12.73 13.51 -5.12
N VAL A 271 -13.35 13.07 -6.20
CA VAL A 271 -13.52 11.65 -6.53
C VAL A 271 -13.04 11.46 -7.96
N ILE A 272 -12.12 10.52 -8.16
CA ILE A 272 -11.45 10.32 -9.44
C ILE A 272 -11.68 8.88 -9.90
N VAL A 273 -12.27 8.74 -11.10
CA VAL A 273 -12.47 7.43 -11.72
C VAL A 273 -11.21 7.05 -12.48
N GLY A 274 -10.73 5.83 -12.27
CA GLY A 274 -9.51 5.34 -12.91
C GLY A 274 -9.66 4.00 -13.60
N ASN A 275 -8.73 3.71 -14.49
CA ASN A 275 -8.67 2.46 -15.27
C ASN A 275 -9.88 2.24 -16.18
N VAL A 276 -10.47 3.31 -16.73
CA VAL A 276 -11.59 3.23 -17.67
C VAL A 276 -11.13 3.52 -19.10
#